data_e5bfb26bc6042d68d00910ffe898829a
#
_entry.id   e5bfb26bc6042d68d00910ffe898829a
#
_cell.length_a   1.000
_cell.length_b   1.000
_cell.length_c   1.000
_cell.angle_alpha   90.00
_cell.angle_beta   90.00
_cell.angle_gamma   90.00
#
_symmetry.space_group_name_H-M   'P 1'
#
loop_
_entity.id
_entity.type
_entity.pdbx_description
1 polymer ?
#
loop_
_entity_poly.entity_id
_entity_poly.type
_entity_poly.pdbx_seq_one_letter_code
_entity_poly.pdbx_strand_id
1 'polypeptide(L)'
;MRRVVHVGPLMAPGGMSSVITLLSANPPEGWRASSCNTYSRRGTLQKIRRWRVAKKEIRNGDFDLIHIHCASDWSYKRKLSIAKVAKAPVIFHIHSGRFDIDTKSDLSDYHVVCLSPSWCEKLQPLVGESISVPNPVESPKIAGLEREGFTLLMGRNDPVKGHNFAYSLGLEDLRVTGVDSAPEGVTALGWVSEDEKWKLLQTAGCLIVPSQYEGQPMVILEALSVGCPVVASTNIPDLPECVKAVDLDDSEGWKEAISNPISEGLQESVEMHQIEIVSKQWGEIYDRIIASNASTE
;
A
#
# COMPACT_ATOMS: atom_id res chain seq x y z
N MET A 1 10.68 20.43 17.47
CA MET A 1 10.48 19.27 16.61
C MET A 1 8.99 19.17 16.37
N ARG A 2 8.56 19.28 15.11
CA ARG A 2 7.15 19.26 14.70
C ARG A 2 6.57 17.86 14.85
N ARG A 3 5.25 17.75 14.99
CA ARG A 3 4.56 16.49 15.27
C ARG A 3 3.53 16.18 14.18
N VAL A 4 3.71 15.05 13.52
CA VAL A 4 2.70 14.48 12.60
C VAL A 4 2.04 13.26 13.24
N VAL A 5 0.73 13.11 13.02
CA VAL A 5 0.00 11.90 13.39
C VAL A 5 -0.53 11.19 12.15
N HIS A 6 -0.15 9.93 11.98
CA HIS A 6 -0.68 9.06 10.92
C HIS A 6 -1.98 8.41 11.37
N VAL A 7 -3.08 8.70 10.69
CA VAL A 7 -4.42 8.21 11.05
C VAL A 7 -4.84 7.10 10.08
N GLY A 8 -4.95 5.86 10.55
CA GLY A 8 -5.29 4.76 9.66
C GLY A 8 -5.47 3.41 10.35
N PRO A 9 -5.59 2.32 9.58
CA PRO A 9 -5.84 0.99 10.11
C PRO A 9 -4.54 0.27 10.49
N LEU A 10 -3.98 0.57 11.66
CA LEU A 10 -2.67 0.06 12.09
C LEU A 10 -2.58 -1.46 12.28
N MET A 11 -3.68 -2.13 12.53
CA MET A 11 -3.70 -3.58 12.81
C MET A 11 -4.51 -4.36 11.77
N ALA A 12 -4.82 -3.73 10.67
CA ALA A 12 -5.47 -4.41 9.55
C ALA A 12 -4.42 -5.17 8.72
N PRO A 13 -4.71 -6.40 8.29
CA PRO A 13 -3.85 -7.05 7.32
C PRO A 13 -3.87 -6.29 5.99
N GLY A 14 -2.71 -5.97 5.43
CA GLY A 14 -2.58 -5.34 4.11
C GLY A 14 -1.66 -4.11 4.06
N GLY A 15 -1.31 -3.71 2.85
CA GLY A 15 -0.27 -2.72 2.55
C GLY A 15 -0.39 -1.38 3.25
N MET A 16 -1.61 -0.83 3.41
CA MET A 16 -1.80 0.45 4.11
C MET A 16 -1.29 0.44 5.56
N SER A 17 -1.46 -0.68 6.27
CA SER A 17 -0.94 -0.82 7.63
C SER A 17 0.58 -0.82 7.64
N SER A 18 1.21 -1.49 6.68
CA SER A 18 2.67 -1.52 6.51
C SER A 18 3.20 -0.12 6.20
N VAL A 19 2.59 0.60 5.27
CA VAL A 19 2.96 2.00 4.94
C VAL A 19 2.89 2.90 6.18
N ILE A 20 1.81 2.84 6.95
CA ILE A 20 1.67 3.64 8.18
C ILE A 20 2.78 3.30 9.19
N THR A 21 3.08 2.01 9.34
CA THR A 21 4.12 1.55 10.27
C THR A 21 5.49 2.06 9.84
N LEU A 22 5.84 1.92 8.57
CA LEU A 22 7.11 2.40 8.02
C LEU A 22 7.27 3.92 8.18
N LEU A 23 6.28 4.70 7.76
CA LEU A 23 6.33 6.17 7.87
C LEU A 23 6.35 6.65 9.33
N SER A 24 5.66 5.94 10.23
CA SER A 24 5.67 6.30 11.66
C SER A 24 7.00 5.97 12.35
N ALA A 25 7.68 4.91 11.90
CA ALA A 25 8.98 4.50 12.41
C ALA A 25 10.14 5.35 11.86
N ASN A 26 9.96 5.90 10.65
CA ASN A 26 10.96 6.68 9.93
C ASN A 26 10.45 8.10 9.61
N PRO A 27 10.20 8.95 10.61
CA PRO A 27 9.73 10.31 10.39
C PRO A 27 10.79 11.16 9.68
N PRO A 28 10.37 12.15 8.86
CA PRO A 28 11.30 13.08 8.24
C PRO A 28 12.14 13.87 9.26
N GLU A 29 13.27 14.37 8.82
CA GLU A 29 14.13 15.23 9.65
C GLU A 29 13.34 16.45 10.19
N GLY A 30 13.51 16.76 11.45
CA GLY A 30 12.77 17.84 12.13
C GLY A 30 11.37 17.45 12.59
N TRP A 31 10.89 16.26 12.27
CA TRP A 31 9.55 15.76 12.63
C TRP A 31 9.59 14.60 13.63
N ARG A 32 8.53 14.45 14.39
CA ARG A 32 8.20 13.25 15.17
C ARG A 32 6.88 12.71 14.67
N ALA A 33 6.82 11.41 14.42
CA ALA A 33 5.60 10.75 14.02
C ALA A 33 4.96 9.99 15.19
N SER A 34 3.65 9.96 15.18
CA SER A 34 2.81 9.10 16.00
C SER A 34 1.72 8.48 15.14
N SER A 35 1.00 7.51 15.65
CA SER A 35 -0.05 6.86 14.88
C SER A 35 -1.34 6.70 15.69
N CYS A 36 -2.48 6.97 15.03
CA CYS A 36 -3.82 6.88 15.57
C CYS A 36 -4.60 5.77 14.85
N ASN A 37 -4.93 4.69 15.56
CA ASN A 37 -5.58 3.52 14.99
C ASN A 37 -7.09 3.70 14.82
N THR A 38 -7.57 3.52 13.59
CA THR A 38 -9.00 3.59 13.23
C THR A 38 -9.66 2.22 13.04
N TYR A 39 -8.92 1.11 13.22
CA TYR A 39 -9.37 -0.24 12.90
C TYR A 39 -9.55 -1.13 14.13
N SER A 40 -10.48 -2.10 14.04
CA SER A 40 -10.62 -3.20 14.99
C SER A 40 -11.02 -4.47 14.25
N ARG A 41 -10.40 -5.59 14.62
CA ARG A 41 -10.80 -6.93 14.14
C ARG A 41 -12.11 -7.42 14.81
N ARG A 42 -12.51 -6.82 15.94
CA ARG A 42 -13.63 -7.25 16.78
C ARG A 42 -14.96 -6.58 16.39
N GLY A 43 -15.55 -6.95 15.25
CA GLY A 43 -16.91 -6.57 14.87
C GLY A 43 -17.21 -5.05 14.75
N THR A 44 -18.43 -4.73 14.33
CA THR A 44 -18.86 -3.36 13.98
C THR A 44 -18.87 -2.39 15.17
N LEU A 45 -19.32 -2.83 16.35
CA LEU A 45 -19.36 -1.98 17.55
C LEU A 45 -17.96 -1.51 17.96
N GLN A 46 -16.96 -2.38 17.89
CA GLN A 46 -15.57 -2.01 18.20
C GLN A 46 -14.97 -1.10 17.13
N LYS A 47 -15.35 -1.25 15.85
CA LYS A 47 -14.97 -0.32 14.80
C LYS A 47 -15.52 1.09 15.06
N ILE A 48 -16.79 1.20 15.50
CA ILE A 48 -17.40 2.48 15.87
C ILE A 48 -16.71 3.09 17.10
N ARG A 49 -16.40 2.27 18.11
CA ARG A 49 -15.67 2.72 19.31
C ARG A 49 -14.28 3.27 18.94
N ARG A 50 -13.53 2.54 18.12
CA ARG A 50 -12.19 2.98 17.65
C ARG A 50 -12.26 4.28 16.86
N TRP A 51 -13.22 4.41 15.97
CA TRP A 51 -13.48 5.66 15.26
C TRP A 51 -13.74 6.84 16.20
N ARG A 52 -14.61 6.66 17.22
CA ARG A 52 -14.88 7.72 18.22
C ARG A 52 -13.65 8.08 19.03
N VAL A 53 -12.84 7.09 19.40
CA VAL A 53 -11.57 7.31 20.12
C VAL A 53 -10.61 8.11 19.24
N ALA A 54 -10.40 7.70 17.99
CA ALA A 54 -9.55 8.42 17.05
C ALA A 54 -10.01 9.87 16.85
N LYS A 55 -11.32 10.09 16.68
CA LYS A 55 -11.91 11.44 16.57
C LYS A 55 -11.64 12.31 17.81
N LYS A 56 -11.71 11.73 19.02
CA LYS A 56 -11.38 12.44 20.27
C LYS A 56 -9.89 12.74 20.38
N GLU A 57 -9.05 11.79 20.00
CA GLU A 57 -7.59 11.93 20.00
C GLU A 57 -7.14 13.05 19.07
N ILE A 58 -7.65 13.10 17.84
CA ILE A 58 -7.33 14.14 16.86
C ILE A 58 -7.86 15.53 17.32
N ARG A 59 -9.05 15.60 17.89
CA ARG A 59 -9.63 16.86 18.39
C ARG A 59 -8.81 17.45 19.54
N ASN A 60 -8.31 16.60 20.45
CA ASN A 60 -7.66 17.02 21.69
C ASN A 60 -6.14 16.97 21.63
N GLY A 61 -5.58 16.31 20.62
CA GLY A 61 -4.15 16.19 20.42
C GLY A 61 -3.54 17.52 19.98
N ASP A 62 -2.28 17.66 20.29
CA ASP A 62 -1.45 18.81 19.92
C ASP A 62 -0.50 18.35 18.82
N PHE A 63 -0.99 18.38 17.58
CA PHE A 63 -0.30 17.99 16.36
C PHE A 63 -0.11 19.20 15.47
N ASP A 64 1.03 19.26 14.78
CA ASP A 64 1.30 20.29 13.79
C ASP A 64 0.71 19.91 12.43
N LEU A 65 0.54 18.59 12.18
CA LEU A 65 -0.02 18.06 10.92
C LEU A 65 -0.70 16.71 11.14
N ILE A 66 -1.78 16.46 10.40
CA ILE A 66 -2.55 15.22 10.45
C ILE A 66 -2.49 14.55 9.09
N HIS A 67 -1.91 13.35 9.03
CA HIS A 67 -1.76 12.55 7.82
C HIS A 67 -2.74 11.39 7.85
N ILE A 68 -3.82 11.50 7.08
CA ILE A 68 -4.90 10.51 7.02
C ILE A 68 -4.68 9.56 5.85
N HIS A 69 -4.49 8.27 6.15
CA HIS A 69 -4.40 7.21 5.15
C HIS A 69 -5.79 6.70 4.80
N CYS A 70 -6.17 6.82 3.54
CA CYS A 70 -7.53 6.61 3.07
C CYS A 70 -7.61 5.53 1.99
N ALA A 71 -8.63 4.67 2.11
CA ALA A 71 -9.17 3.86 1.02
C ALA A 71 -10.54 4.41 0.63
N SER A 72 -11.25 3.73 -0.28
CA SER A 72 -12.60 4.10 -0.74
C SER A 72 -13.71 3.93 0.32
N ASP A 73 -14.93 4.33 -0.04
CA ASP A 73 -16.20 4.02 0.62
C ASP A 73 -16.34 4.48 2.09
N TRP A 74 -16.86 3.58 2.92
CA TRP A 74 -17.08 3.84 4.34
C TRP A 74 -15.80 4.20 5.11
N SER A 75 -14.64 3.73 4.64
CA SER A 75 -13.35 4.10 5.22
C SER A 75 -13.10 5.60 5.05
N TYR A 76 -13.36 6.12 3.86
CA TYR A 76 -13.27 7.54 3.54
C TYR A 76 -14.21 8.38 4.39
N LYS A 77 -15.53 8.08 4.39
CA LYS A 77 -16.54 8.85 5.15
C LYS A 77 -16.20 8.99 6.64
N ARG A 78 -15.70 7.92 7.25
CA ARG A 78 -15.26 7.96 8.66
C ARG A 78 -14.05 8.86 8.85
N LYS A 79 -13.07 8.81 7.95
CA LYS A 79 -11.85 9.61 8.02
C LYS A 79 -12.10 11.09 7.74
N LEU A 80 -12.99 11.40 6.82
CA LEU A 80 -13.48 12.76 6.61
C LEU A 80 -14.09 13.34 7.89
N SER A 81 -14.86 12.55 8.64
CA SER A 81 -15.42 13.00 9.92
C SER A 81 -14.35 13.22 11.01
N ILE A 82 -13.19 12.58 10.90
CA ILE A 82 -12.03 12.83 11.76
C ILE A 82 -11.34 14.13 11.32
N ALA A 83 -11.14 14.33 10.02
CA ALA A 83 -10.56 15.54 9.47
C ALA A 83 -11.35 16.80 9.88
N LYS A 84 -12.69 16.76 9.84
CA LYS A 84 -13.58 17.87 10.23
C LYS A 84 -13.45 18.33 11.71
N VAL A 85 -12.74 17.61 12.57
CA VAL A 85 -12.48 18.01 13.96
C VAL A 85 -11.00 18.32 14.23
N ALA A 86 -10.19 18.23 13.22
CA ALA A 86 -8.78 18.59 13.25
C ALA A 86 -8.61 20.09 13.49
N LYS A 87 -7.54 20.45 14.21
CA LYS A 87 -7.13 21.85 14.42
C LYS A 87 -5.88 22.21 13.61
N ALA A 88 -5.19 21.20 13.13
CA ALA A 88 -4.01 21.32 12.30
C ALA A 88 -4.35 20.97 10.84
N PRO A 89 -3.52 21.38 9.88
CA PRO A 89 -3.66 20.98 8.48
C PRO A 89 -3.79 19.47 8.31
N VAL A 90 -4.58 19.05 7.33
CA VAL A 90 -4.86 17.64 7.06
C VAL A 90 -4.42 17.26 5.67
N ILE A 91 -3.71 16.13 5.58
CA ILE A 91 -3.40 15.45 4.33
C ILE A 91 -4.29 14.21 4.21
N PHE A 92 -4.91 14.01 3.06
CA PHE A 92 -5.52 12.74 2.66
C PHE A 92 -4.58 12.00 1.72
N HIS A 93 -4.00 10.90 2.19
CA HIS A 93 -3.18 9.99 1.40
C HIS A 93 -4.05 8.84 0.89
N ILE A 94 -4.29 8.78 -0.41
CA ILE A 94 -5.22 7.85 -1.05
C ILE A 94 -4.48 6.61 -1.51
N HIS A 95 -4.82 5.45 -0.91
CA HIS A 95 -4.19 4.15 -1.16
C HIS A 95 -5.01 3.21 -2.03
N SER A 96 -6.19 3.62 -2.47
CA SER A 96 -7.11 2.74 -3.20
C SER A 96 -6.90 2.79 -4.69
N GLY A 97 -6.80 1.63 -5.33
CA GLY A 97 -6.89 1.49 -6.79
C GLY A 97 -8.30 1.69 -7.35
N ARG A 98 -9.29 1.81 -6.48
CA ARG A 98 -10.67 2.11 -6.82
C ARG A 98 -11.20 3.14 -5.83
N PHE A 99 -11.15 4.39 -6.23
CA PHE A 99 -11.66 5.49 -5.43
C PHE A 99 -12.89 6.05 -6.14
N ASP A 100 -14.04 5.57 -5.74
CA ASP A 100 -15.34 6.03 -6.21
C ASP A 100 -15.86 7.06 -5.21
N ILE A 101 -15.85 8.33 -5.60
CA ILE A 101 -16.33 9.41 -4.76
C ILE A 101 -17.52 10.08 -5.42
N ASP A 102 -18.62 9.97 -4.73
CA ASP A 102 -19.82 10.78 -4.97
C ASP A 102 -19.67 12.22 -4.39
N THR A 103 -18.43 12.69 -4.12
CA THR A 103 -18.17 13.84 -3.25
C THR A 103 -17.04 14.72 -3.75
N LYS A 104 -17.25 15.35 -4.91
CA LYS A 104 -16.30 16.35 -5.46
C LYS A 104 -15.96 17.51 -4.51
N SER A 105 -16.82 17.81 -3.54
CA SER A 105 -16.67 18.96 -2.67
C SER A 105 -15.97 18.69 -1.34
N ASP A 106 -15.87 17.43 -0.92
CA ASP A 106 -15.45 17.13 0.44
C ASP A 106 -13.93 17.12 0.66
N LEU A 107 -13.12 17.07 -0.42
CA LEU A 107 -11.66 17.08 -0.34
C LEU A 107 -11.01 18.39 -0.80
N SER A 108 -11.75 19.33 -1.36
CA SER A 108 -11.23 20.62 -1.83
C SER A 108 -10.54 21.45 -0.73
N ASP A 109 -10.94 21.26 0.52
CA ASP A 109 -10.37 21.98 1.67
C ASP A 109 -9.14 21.28 2.27
N TYR A 110 -8.69 20.19 1.68
CA TYR A 110 -7.60 19.37 2.20
C TYR A 110 -6.50 19.14 1.18
N HIS A 111 -5.30 18.89 1.66
CA HIS A 111 -4.20 18.45 0.80
C HIS A 111 -4.38 16.98 0.43
N VAL A 112 -4.36 16.67 -0.86
CA VAL A 112 -4.52 15.30 -1.36
C VAL A 112 -3.21 14.78 -1.92
N VAL A 113 -2.84 13.58 -1.52
CA VAL A 113 -1.66 12.86 -2.01
C VAL A 113 -2.10 11.50 -2.54
N CYS A 114 -1.61 11.16 -3.72
CA CYS A 114 -1.85 9.90 -4.41
C CYS A 114 -0.56 9.09 -4.50
N LEU A 115 -0.64 7.85 -4.96
CA LEU A 115 0.51 6.93 -4.97
C LEU A 115 1.40 7.09 -6.21
N SER A 116 0.88 7.71 -7.29
CA SER A 116 1.61 7.88 -8.54
C SER A 116 1.02 9.03 -9.36
N PRO A 117 1.76 9.55 -10.37
CA PRO A 117 1.24 10.59 -11.27
C PRO A 117 -0.04 10.18 -11.98
N SER A 118 -0.15 8.95 -12.48
CA SER A 118 -1.38 8.49 -13.17
C SER A 118 -2.59 8.46 -12.23
N TRP A 119 -2.38 8.16 -10.95
CA TRP A 119 -3.43 8.29 -9.93
C TRP A 119 -3.81 9.74 -9.67
N CYS A 120 -2.87 10.69 -9.68
CA CYS A 120 -3.17 12.11 -9.59
C CYS A 120 -4.06 12.56 -10.74
N GLU A 121 -3.70 12.22 -11.98
CA GLU A 121 -4.49 12.56 -13.18
C GLU A 121 -5.90 11.97 -13.11
N LYS A 122 -6.02 10.69 -12.76
CA LYS A 122 -7.30 9.99 -12.64
C LYS A 122 -8.21 10.60 -11.57
N LEU A 123 -7.63 11.05 -10.45
CA LEU A 123 -8.40 11.59 -9.32
C LEU A 123 -8.60 13.10 -9.40
N GLN A 124 -7.85 13.83 -10.23
CA GLN A 124 -7.94 15.28 -10.40
C GLN A 124 -9.37 15.78 -10.56
N PRO A 125 -10.26 15.16 -11.38
CA PRO A 125 -11.65 15.61 -11.52
C PRO A 125 -12.48 15.51 -10.23
N LEU A 126 -12.02 14.69 -9.27
CA LEU A 126 -12.73 14.40 -8.03
C LEU A 126 -12.17 15.19 -6.84
N VAL A 127 -10.86 15.39 -6.78
CA VAL A 127 -10.17 15.95 -5.62
C VAL A 127 -9.45 17.27 -5.90
N GLY A 128 -9.40 17.72 -7.16
CA GLY A 128 -8.62 18.89 -7.57
C GLY A 128 -7.12 18.58 -7.65
N GLU A 129 -6.28 19.57 -7.34
CA GLU A 129 -4.83 19.38 -7.35
C GLU A 129 -4.39 18.36 -6.32
N SER A 130 -3.51 17.46 -6.73
CA SER A 130 -2.92 16.43 -5.87
C SER A 130 -1.44 16.24 -6.19
N ILE A 131 -0.69 15.73 -5.21
CA ILE A 131 0.73 15.44 -5.32
C ILE A 131 0.90 13.93 -5.30
N SER A 132 1.85 13.38 -6.05
CA SER A 132 2.18 11.96 -5.96
C SER A 132 3.36 11.72 -5.02
N VAL A 133 3.19 10.75 -4.12
CA VAL A 133 4.26 10.18 -3.29
C VAL A 133 4.10 8.67 -3.31
N PRO A 134 5.11 7.92 -3.73
CA PRO A 134 5.02 6.48 -3.81
C PRO A 134 5.00 5.83 -2.41
N ASN A 135 4.47 4.62 -2.32
CA ASN A 135 4.58 3.82 -1.10
C ASN A 135 6.05 3.53 -0.77
N PRO A 136 6.47 3.63 0.49
CA PRO A 136 7.81 3.26 0.90
C PRO A 136 7.99 1.74 0.96
N VAL A 137 9.19 1.27 0.70
CA VAL A 137 9.63 -0.09 1.01
C VAL A 137 10.89 -0.04 1.87
N GLU A 138 10.99 -0.96 2.81
CA GLU A 138 12.19 -1.22 3.60
C GLU A 138 12.47 -2.72 3.49
N SER A 139 13.50 -3.07 2.72
CA SER A 139 13.89 -4.46 2.54
C SER A 139 14.89 -4.90 3.60
N PRO A 140 14.80 -6.13 4.11
CA PRO A 140 15.85 -6.70 4.94
C PRO A 140 17.12 -6.88 4.12
N LYS A 141 18.23 -7.08 4.80
CA LYS A 141 19.47 -7.52 4.13
C LYS A 141 19.20 -8.83 3.38
N ILE A 142 19.62 -8.86 2.11
CA ILE A 142 19.49 -10.06 1.29
C ILE A 142 20.38 -11.14 1.91
N ALA A 143 19.78 -12.27 2.24
CA ALA A 143 20.48 -13.37 2.93
C ALA A 143 21.31 -14.26 1.99
N GLY A 144 21.41 -13.94 0.71
CA GLY A 144 22.10 -14.75 -0.28
C GLY A 144 21.47 -16.14 -0.49
N LEU A 145 20.16 -16.26 -0.26
CA LEU A 145 19.42 -17.49 -0.46
C LEU A 145 19.29 -17.80 -1.95
N GLU A 146 19.43 -19.06 -2.32
CA GLU A 146 19.17 -19.52 -3.68
C GLU A 146 17.66 -19.53 -3.96
N ARG A 147 17.28 -19.20 -5.22
CA ARG A 147 15.89 -19.28 -5.64
C ARG A 147 15.50 -20.73 -5.90
N GLU A 148 14.38 -21.14 -5.28
CA GLU A 148 13.89 -22.52 -5.34
C GLU A 148 13.02 -22.80 -6.58
N GLY A 149 12.68 -21.77 -7.38
CA GLY A 149 11.93 -21.92 -8.62
C GLY A 149 10.41 -22.02 -8.48
N PHE A 150 9.85 -22.03 -7.28
CA PHE A 150 8.39 -22.03 -7.09
C PHE A 150 7.75 -20.68 -7.46
N THR A 151 6.49 -20.73 -7.86
CA THR A 151 5.67 -19.55 -8.08
C THR A 151 4.95 -19.16 -6.78
N LEU A 152 5.01 -17.88 -6.40
CA LEU A 152 4.41 -17.37 -5.18
C LEU A 152 3.24 -16.44 -5.49
N LEU A 153 2.09 -16.65 -4.84
CA LEU A 153 1.04 -15.65 -4.73
C LEU A 153 0.93 -15.21 -3.28
N MET A 154 1.12 -13.92 -3.03
CA MET A 154 1.09 -13.39 -1.67
C MET A 154 -0.03 -12.36 -1.50
N GLY A 155 -1.01 -12.71 -0.68
CA GLY A 155 -2.15 -11.83 -0.40
C GLY A 155 -3.16 -12.48 0.51
N ARG A 156 -4.06 -11.65 1.07
CA ARG A 156 -5.20 -12.17 1.83
C ARG A 156 -6.19 -12.88 0.89
N ASN A 157 -7.01 -13.76 1.45
CA ASN A 157 -8.12 -14.40 0.72
C ASN A 157 -9.21 -13.34 0.41
N ASP A 158 -9.06 -12.72 -0.73
CA ASP A 158 -9.96 -11.67 -1.25
C ASP A 158 -10.13 -11.92 -2.75
N PRO A 159 -11.35 -11.96 -3.30
CA PRO A 159 -11.56 -12.18 -4.73
C PRO A 159 -10.74 -11.26 -5.64
N VAL A 160 -10.48 -10.02 -5.16
CA VAL A 160 -9.66 -9.03 -5.88
C VAL A 160 -8.23 -9.51 -6.09
N LYS A 161 -7.68 -10.35 -5.20
CA LYS A 161 -6.29 -10.83 -5.26
C LYS A 161 -6.04 -11.95 -6.26
N GLY A 162 -7.11 -12.52 -6.84
CA GLY A 162 -7.02 -13.45 -7.94
C GLY A 162 -6.55 -14.87 -7.59
N HIS A 163 -6.72 -15.36 -6.34
CA HIS A 163 -6.35 -16.74 -5.97
C HIS A 163 -6.98 -17.77 -6.91
N ASN A 164 -8.29 -17.64 -7.20
CA ASN A 164 -8.99 -18.58 -8.10
C ASN A 164 -8.42 -18.56 -9.52
N PHE A 165 -8.02 -17.39 -10.01
CA PHE A 165 -7.33 -17.28 -11.30
C PHE A 165 -5.97 -18.00 -11.23
N ALA A 166 -5.16 -17.77 -10.20
CA ALA A 166 -3.87 -18.45 -10.04
C ALA A 166 -4.04 -19.99 -10.00
N TYR A 167 -5.08 -20.50 -9.34
CA TYR A 167 -5.39 -21.93 -9.32
C TYR A 167 -5.71 -22.48 -10.72
N SER A 168 -6.43 -21.70 -11.54
CA SER A 168 -6.78 -22.12 -12.89
C SER A 168 -5.60 -22.19 -13.86
N LEU A 169 -4.46 -21.58 -13.54
CA LEU A 169 -3.26 -21.66 -14.37
C LEU A 169 -2.62 -23.06 -14.37
N GLY A 170 -2.88 -23.90 -13.36
CA GLY A 170 -2.33 -25.25 -13.26
C GLY A 170 -0.81 -25.31 -13.15
N LEU A 171 -0.22 -24.38 -12.38
CA LEU A 171 1.24 -24.29 -12.15
C LEU A 171 1.71 -25.44 -11.26
N GLU A 172 2.89 -26.04 -11.54
CA GLU A 172 3.40 -27.21 -10.84
C GLU A 172 3.75 -26.98 -9.38
N ASP A 173 4.40 -25.86 -9.01
CA ASP A 173 4.74 -25.50 -7.63
C ASP A 173 4.21 -24.07 -7.33
N LEU A 174 2.89 -23.98 -7.18
CA LEU A 174 2.25 -22.76 -6.75
C LEU A 174 2.10 -22.76 -5.22
N ARG A 175 2.71 -21.78 -4.56
CA ARG A 175 2.57 -21.54 -3.12
C ARG A 175 1.77 -20.26 -2.88
N VAL A 176 0.76 -20.32 -2.03
CA VAL A 176 -0.16 -19.19 -1.80
C VAL A 176 -0.28 -18.85 -0.32
N THR A 177 -0.29 -17.56 0.00
CA THR A 177 -0.51 -17.09 1.38
C THR A 177 -1.93 -16.56 1.59
N GLY A 178 -2.32 -16.37 2.86
CA GLY A 178 -3.61 -15.79 3.24
C GLY A 178 -4.80 -16.72 3.11
N VAL A 179 -4.57 -17.99 2.79
CA VAL A 179 -5.56 -19.07 2.73
C VAL A 179 -5.06 -20.27 3.53
N ASP A 180 -5.96 -20.92 4.28
CA ASP A 180 -5.63 -22.11 5.10
C ASP A 180 -5.79 -23.41 4.30
N SER A 181 -6.39 -23.36 3.12
CA SER A 181 -6.55 -24.52 2.21
C SER A 181 -6.56 -24.05 0.77
N ALA A 182 -6.10 -24.92 -0.12
CA ALA A 182 -6.05 -24.69 -1.57
C ALA A 182 -6.42 -25.99 -2.32
N PRO A 183 -6.67 -25.95 -3.64
CA PRO A 183 -6.84 -27.14 -4.46
C PRO A 183 -5.62 -28.07 -4.44
N GLU A 184 -5.85 -29.32 -4.88
CA GLU A 184 -4.77 -30.31 -5.06
C GLU A 184 -3.67 -29.73 -5.98
N GLY A 185 -2.40 -29.98 -5.64
CA GLY A 185 -1.24 -29.44 -6.35
C GLY A 185 -0.83 -28.01 -5.98
N VAL A 186 -1.58 -27.31 -5.12
CA VAL A 186 -1.26 -25.97 -4.64
C VAL A 186 -0.94 -26.01 -3.14
N THR A 187 0.16 -25.38 -2.73
CA THR A 187 0.56 -25.31 -1.32
C THR A 187 -0.04 -24.06 -0.65
N ALA A 188 -0.99 -24.27 0.26
CA ALA A 188 -1.53 -23.21 1.12
C ALA A 188 -0.63 -22.97 2.33
N LEU A 189 -0.12 -21.75 2.48
CA LEU A 189 0.82 -21.38 3.56
C LEU A 189 0.13 -20.66 4.74
N GLY A 190 -1.18 -20.38 4.65
CA GLY A 190 -1.88 -19.59 5.67
C GLY A 190 -1.35 -18.16 5.77
N TRP A 191 -1.46 -17.58 6.97
CA TRP A 191 -0.83 -16.30 7.28
C TRP A 191 0.62 -16.53 7.72
N VAL A 192 1.55 -15.91 7.00
CA VAL A 192 2.99 -15.97 7.28
C VAL A 192 3.43 -14.79 8.14
N SER A 193 4.49 -14.99 8.93
CA SER A 193 5.17 -13.92 9.66
C SER A 193 5.94 -12.99 8.70
N GLU A 194 6.40 -11.83 9.18
CA GLU A 194 7.23 -10.93 8.37
C GLU A 194 8.52 -11.63 7.93
N ASP A 195 9.19 -12.38 8.81
CA ASP A 195 10.42 -13.10 8.46
C ASP A 195 10.17 -14.17 7.40
N GLU A 196 9.09 -14.93 7.52
CA GLU A 196 8.69 -15.92 6.52
C GLU A 196 8.31 -15.25 5.18
N LYS A 197 7.62 -14.12 5.22
CA LYS A 197 7.31 -13.32 4.02
C LYS A 197 8.60 -12.99 3.25
N TRP A 198 9.56 -12.41 3.93
CA TRP A 198 10.83 -12.03 3.32
C TRP A 198 11.62 -13.23 2.81
N LYS A 199 11.62 -14.35 3.55
CA LYS A 199 12.24 -15.60 3.10
C LYS A 199 11.58 -16.11 1.82
N LEU A 200 10.24 -16.15 1.76
CA LEU A 200 9.50 -16.58 0.58
C LEU A 200 9.81 -15.69 -0.64
N LEU A 201 9.84 -14.36 -0.47
CA LEU A 201 10.19 -13.43 -1.54
C LEU A 201 11.65 -13.59 -2.01
N GLN A 202 12.58 -13.90 -1.13
CA GLN A 202 13.99 -14.15 -1.49
C GLN A 202 14.19 -15.48 -2.21
N THR A 203 13.36 -16.49 -1.95
CA THR A 203 13.52 -17.85 -2.51
C THR A 203 12.56 -18.15 -3.68
N ALA A 204 11.47 -17.44 -3.83
CA ALA A 204 10.53 -17.64 -4.94
C ALA A 204 11.21 -17.41 -6.31
N GLY A 205 10.93 -18.27 -7.28
CA GLY A 205 11.34 -18.08 -8.67
C GLY A 205 10.61 -16.89 -9.31
N CYS A 206 9.32 -16.72 -8.98
CA CYS A 206 8.49 -15.62 -9.47
C CYS A 206 7.36 -15.32 -8.50
N LEU A 207 7.08 -14.03 -8.24
CA LEU A 207 5.86 -13.58 -7.60
C LEU A 207 4.80 -13.30 -8.67
N ILE A 208 3.58 -13.81 -8.49
CA ILE A 208 2.44 -13.45 -9.34
C ILE A 208 1.45 -12.57 -8.58
N VAL A 209 0.94 -11.54 -9.26
CA VAL A 209 -0.03 -10.59 -8.71
C VAL A 209 -1.21 -10.43 -9.67
N PRO A 210 -2.11 -11.44 -9.76
CA PRO A 210 -3.26 -11.45 -10.66
C PRO A 210 -4.43 -10.66 -10.08
N SER A 211 -4.15 -9.48 -9.54
CA SER A 211 -5.17 -8.65 -8.90
C SER A 211 -6.06 -7.97 -9.93
N GLN A 212 -7.37 -7.92 -9.65
CA GLN A 212 -8.36 -7.24 -10.49
C GLN A 212 -8.20 -5.72 -10.47
N TYR A 213 -7.72 -5.17 -9.38
CA TYR A 213 -7.33 -3.76 -9.23
C TYR A 213 -6.44 -3.58 -8.00
N GLU A 214 -5.53 -2.62 -8.07
CA GLU A 214 -4.65 -2.18 -6.97
C GLU A 214 -4.41 -0.67 -7.07
N GLY A 215 -3.95 -0.06 -5.98
CA GLY A 215 -3.36 1.27 -6.02
C GLY A 215 -1.89 1.17 -6.39
N GLN A 216 -1.08 0.74 -5.44
CA GLN A 216 0.34 0.40 -5.59
C GLN A 216 0.61 -0.75 -4.61
N PRO A 217 0.64 -2.00 -5.08
CA PRO A 217 0.72 -3.16 -4.21
C PRO A 217 2.09 -3.27 -3.56
N MET A 218 2.14 -3.21 -2.23
CA MET A 218 3.37 -3.33 -1.44
C MET A 218 4.16 -4.60 -1.78
N VAL A 219 3.47 -5.70 -2.03
CA VAL A 219 4.13 -6.99 -2.31
C VAL A 219 4.97 -6.97 -3.59
N ILE A 220 4.62 -6.15 -4.59
CA ILE A 220 5.45 -5.94 -5.79
C ILE A 220 6.73 -5.21 -5.39
N LEU A 221 6.62 -4.11 -4.65
CA LEU A 221 7.79 -3.35 -4.19
C LEU A 221 8.69 -4.20 -3.30
N GLU A 222 8.10 -4.97 -2.40
CA GLU A 222 8.80 -5.90 -1.51
C GLU A 222 9.53 -6.99 -2.32
N ALA A 223 8.89 -7.59 -3.33
CA ALA A 223 9.50 -8.60 -4.19
C ALA A 223 10.68 -8.04 -4.98
N LEU A 224 10.48 -6.92 -5.67
CA LEU A 224 11.51 -6.28 -6.47
C LEU A 224 12.70 -5.85 -5.61
N SER A 225 12.47 -5.36 -4.39
CA SER A 225 13.53 -4.90 -3.49
C SER A 225 14.48 -6.02 -3.03
N VAL A 226 14.05 -7.28 -3.09
CA VAL A 226 14.89 -8.47 -2.83
C VAL A 226 15.24 -9.23 -4.10
N GLY A 227 15.05 -8.63 -5.26
CA GLY A 227 15.38 -9.20 -6.56
C GLY A 227 14.44 -10.34 -6.98
N CYS A 228 13.22 -10.45 -6.45
CA CYS A 228 12.23 -11.43 -6.89
C CYS A 228 11.55 -10.96 -8.18
N PRO A 229 11.60 -11.74 -9.27
CA PRO A 229 10.86 -11.44 -10.48
C PRO A 229 9.36 -11.38 -10.23
N VAL A 230 8.65 -10.52 -10.98
CA VAL A 230 7.22 -10.30 -10.80
C VAL A 230 6.50 -10.39 -12.14
N VAL A 231 5.38 -11.13 -12.14
CA VAL A 231 4.36 -11.08 -13.20
C VAL A 231 3.07 -10.55 -12.59
N ALA A 232 2.47 -9.53 -13.19
CA ALA A 232 1.31 -8.84 -12.63
C ALA A 232 0.22 -8.62 -13.67
N SER A 233 -1.01 -8.38 -13.21
CA SER A 233 -2.12 -8.02 -14.09
C SER A 233 -1.94 -6.63 -14.69
N THR A 234 -2.30 -6.46 -15.97
CA THR A 234 -2.40 -5.14 -16.64
C THR A 234 -3.39 -4.19 -15.98
N ASN A 235 -4.26 -4.69 -15.09
CA ASN A 235 -5.16 -3.87 -14.28
C ASN A 235 -4.47 -3.07 -13.18
N ILE A 236 -3.17 -3.32 -12.94
CA ILE A 236 -2.38 -2.58 -11.97
C ILE A 236 -1.64 -1.46 -12.71
N PRO A 237 -1.92 -0.19 -12.41
CA PRO A 237 -1.28 0.93 -13.09
C PRO A 237 0.17 1.13 -12.62
N ASP A 238 0.94 1.85 -13.44
CA ASP A 238 2.30 2.31 -13.13
C ASP A 238 3.25 1.20 -12.66
N LEU A 239 3.12 0.02 -13.26
CA LEU A 239 4.07 -1.08 -13.00
C LEU A 239 5.47 -0.71 -13.53
N PRO A 240 6.55 -1.01 -12.78
CA PRO A 240 7.91 -0.90 -13.29
C PRO A 240 8.13 -1.72 -14.57
N GLU A 241 8.98 -1.25 -15.47
CA GLU A 241 9.27 -1.92 -16.74
C GLU A 241 9.81 -3.36 -16.58
N CYS A 242 10.44 -3.65 -15.43
CA CYS A 242 10.91 -4.99 -15.08
C CYS A 242 9.78 -5.94 -14.63
N VAL A 243 8.54 -5.48 -14.55
CA VAL A 243 7.37 -6.33 -14.25
C VAL A 243 6.69 -6.72 -15.55
N LYS A 244 6.55 -8.02 -15.81
CA LYS A 244 5.74 -8.48 -16.94
C LYS A 244 4.25 -8.30 -16.62
N ALA A 245 3.59 -7.43 -17.39
CA ALA A 245 2.16 -7.18 -17.25
C ALA A 245 1.38 -8.05 -18.25
N VAL A 246 0.40 -8.83 -17.76
CA VAL A 246 -0.40 -9.76 -18.57
C VAL A 246 -1.88 -9.59 -18.24
N ASP A 247 -2.75 -9.68 -19.23
CA ASP A 247 -4.19 -9.62 -19.04
C ASP A 247 -4.72 -10.86 -18.32
N LEU A 248 -5.73 -10.70 -17.48
CA LEU A 248 -6.33 -11.81 -16.74
C LEU A 248 -7.06 -12.83 -17.66
N ASP A 249 -7.37 -12.44 -18.89
CA ASP A 249 -7.99 -13.33 -19.87
C ASP A 249 -6.96 -14.14 -20.68
N ASP A 250 -5.64 -13.86 -20.52
CA ASP A 250 -4.56 -14.52 -21.25
C ASP A 250 -3.80 -15.51 -20.36
N SER A 251 -4.39 -16.67 -20.10
CA SER A 251 -3.78 -17.72 -19.26
C SER A 251 -2.46 -18.26 -19.83
N GLU A 252 -2.30 -18.35 -21.14
CA GLU A 252 -1.07 -18.83 -21.77
C GLU A 252 0.05 -17.77 -21.67
N GLY A 253 -0.28 -16.49 -21.87
CA GLY A 253 0.65 -15.38 -21.64
C GLY A 253 1.15 -15.34 -20.20
N TRP A 254 0.29 -15.65 -19.21
CA TRP A 254 0.71 -15.78 -17.81
C TRP A 254 1.72 -16.91 -17.62
N LYS A 255 1.49 -18.10 -18.16
CA LYS A 255 2.41 -19.26 -18.07
C LYS A 255 3.75 -18.94 -18.73
N GLU A 256 3.74 -18.33 -19.91
CA GLU A 256 4.95 -17.90 -20.61
C GLU A 256 5.72 -16.84 -19.79
N ALA A 257 5.03 -15.84 -19.29
CA ALA A 257 5.66 -14.78 -18.47
C ALA A 257 6.27 -15.34 -17.18
N ILE A 258 5.60 -16.29 -16.52
CA ILE A 258 6.09 -16.96 -15.30
C ILE A 258 7.31 -17.84 -15.60
N SER A 259 7.31 -18.54 -16.73
CA SER A 259 8.44 -19.38 -17.15
C SER A 259 9.68 -18.57 -17.55
N ASN A 260 9.48 -17.36 -18.03
CA ASN A 260 10.55 -16.47 -18.51
C ASN A 260 10.38 -15.06 -17.90
N PRO A 261 10.45 -14.90 -16.57
CA PRO A 261 10.27 -13.59 -15.95
C PRO A 261 11.47 -12.68 -16.23
N ILE A 262 11.27 -11.35 -16.14
CA ILE A 262 12.38 -10.40 -16.19
C ILE A 262 13.15 -10.51 -14.87
N SER A 263 14.47 -10.65 -14.94
CA SER A 263 15.33 -10.84 -13.76
C SER A 263 16.38 -9.74 -13.60
N GLU A 264 16.39 -8.76 -14.49
CA GLU A 264 17.34 -7.63 -14.49
C GLU A 264 16.64 -6.33 -14.08
N GLY A 265 17.39 -5.40 -13.47
CA GLY A 265 16.90 -4.08 -13.09
C GLY A 265 15.83 -4.07 -12.00
N LEU A 266 15.66 -5.19 -11.25
CA LEU A 266 14.57 -5.35 -10.29
C LEU A 266 14.71 -4.40 -9.10
N GLN A 267 15.87 -4.39 -8.46
CA GLN A 267 16.13 -3.59 -7.25
C GLN A 267 16.24 -2.11 -7.58
N GLU A 268 16.85 -1.78 -8.70
CA GLU A 268 16.98 -0.41 -9.22
C GLU A 268 15.62 0.23 -9.48
N SER A 269 14.65 -0.57 -9.94
CA SER A 269 13.29 -0.10 -10.25
C SER A 269 12.52 0.41 -9.03
N VAL A 270 12.95 0.06 -7.83
CA VAL A 270 12.33 0.47 -6.56
C VAL A 270 13.21 1.37 -5.70
N GLU A 271 14.30 1.91 -6.22
CA GLU A 271 15.17 2.83 -5.47
C GLU A 271 14.39 4.05 -4.93
N MET A 272 13.51 4.64 -5.75
CA MET A 272 12.69 5.77 -5.35
C MET A 272 11.64 5.45 -4.28
N HIS A 273 11.43 4.17 -4.01
CA HIS A 273 10.57 3.65 -2.95
C HIS A 273 11.29 3.41 -1.62
N GLN A 274 12.61 3.54 -1.57
CA GLN A 274 13.34 3.37 -0.30
C GLN A 274 12.82 4.33 0.75
N ILE A 275 12.65 3.83 1.97
CA ILE A 275 11.99 4.58 3.05
C ILE A 275 12.66 5.92 3.33
N GLU A 276 13.98 6.01 3.22
CA GLU A 276 14.73 7.24 3.42
C GLU A 276 14.37 8.31 2.39
N ILE A 277 14.23 7.90 1.11
CA ILE A 277 13.87 8.81 0.01
C ILE A 277 12.42 9.26 0.16
N VAL A 278 11.50 8.32 0.42
CA VAL A 278 10.08 8.63 0.59
C VAL A 278 9.85 9.49 1.83
N SER A 279 10.56 9.20 2.93
CA SER A 279 10.48 10.02 4.15
C SER A 279 10.93 11.46 3.89
N LYS A 280 12.01 11.66 3.15
CA LYS A 280 12.47 13.00 2.75
C LYS A 280 11.42 13.75 1.92
N GLN A 281 10.81 13.09 0.94
CA GLN A 281 9.72 13.67 0.13
C GLN A 281 8.54 14.11 1.02
N TRP A 282 8.17 13.30 1.99
CA TRP A 282 7.13 13.68 2.97
C TRP A 282 7.55 14.89 3.80
N GLY A 283 8.81 15.00 4.19
CA GLY A 283 9.33 16.17 4.91
C GLY A 283 9.13 17.47 4.13
N GLU A 284 9.49 17.48 2.85
CA GLU A 284 9.31 18.62 1.97
C GLU A 284 7.83 19.02 1.81
N ILE A 285 6.93 18.04 1.72
CA ILE A 285 5.49 18.28 1.65
C ILE A 285 4.96 18.85 2.97
N TYR A 286 5.33 18.25 4.09
CA TYR A 286 4.89 18.70 5.40
C TYR A 286 5.34 20.15 5.68
N ASP A 287 6.60 20.47 5.39
CA ASP A 287 7.15 21.81 5.60
C ASP A 287 6.48 22.85 4.69
N ARG A 288 6.17 22.50 3.44
CA ARG A 288 5.42 23.35 2.52
C ARG A 288 4.01 23.66 3.05
N ILE A 289 3.30 22.65 3.52
CA ILE A 289 1.94 22.80 4.06
C ILE A 289 1.94 23.69 5.29
N ILE A 290 2.89 23.51 6.21
CA ILE A 290 2.99 24.36 7.40
C ILE A 290 3.31 25.80 7.02
N ALA A 291 4.22 26.04 6.08
CA ALA A 291 4.58 27.38 5.63
C ALA A 291 3.39 28.11 4.97
N SER A 292 2.62 27.41 4.13
CA SER A 292 1.45 28.00 3.47
C SER A 292 0.34 28.38 4.46
N ASN A 293 0.09 27.57 5.48
CA ASN A 293 -0.91 27.89 6.52
C ASN A 293 -0.49 29.07 7.41
N ALA A 294 0.80 29.19 7.73
CA ALA A 294 1.31 30.33 8.51
C ALA A 294 1.22 31.68 7.77
N SER A 295 1.11 31.65 6.44
CA SER A 295 0.97 32.88 5.61
C SER A 295 -0.48 33.33 5.42
N THR A 296 -1.45 32.52 5.88
CA THR A 296 -2.89 32.77 5.71
C THR A 296 -3.55 33.26 7.04
N GLU A 297 -2.85 33.15 8.17
CA GLU A 297 -3.20 33.72 9.48
C GLU A 297 -2.57 35.12 9.66
#